data_daf20238a734a09c7828dd9d4d6c8367
#
_entry.id   daf20238a734a09c7828dd9d4d6c8367
#
_cell.length_a   1.000
_cell.length_b   1.000
_cell.length_c   1.000
_cell.angle_alpha   90.00
_cell.angle_beta   90.00
_cell.angle_gamma   90.00
#
_symmetry.space_group_name_H-M   'P 1'
#
loop_
_entity.id
_entity.type
_entity.pdbx_description
1 polymer ?
#
loop_
_entity_poly.entity_id
_entity_poly.type
_entity_poly.pdbx_seq_one_letter_code
_entity_poly.pdbx_strand_id
1 'polypeptide(L)'
;MTFLKVQKLVKDGDKIVSGSAAIVNTVYVPGAKYHAKHTVLENLGKVLYLSEDRKEGIFQSPTRGLVQYNVQSNLFSDVAADDPRIAHRAPPPVILPVTHTVFGDVYLFLKFLKNDGLLGVLKRVFQKNRDYQRLVGHVIHGVLKDGSKIHCNDFLTKSFASYLLDEVNLESFQSDTQFYTLMGSDAAKMSFFTNFVKYMRKKDPNFGRGCYVDSTPLPNDIRDNPFNALCSHGVEATSVQMRLVLVLDEETGLPVWYDIIPGNILDLSTTMNVINDVAVSLDIEIQS
;
A
#
# COMPACT_ATOMS: atom_id res chain seq x y z
N MET A 1 43.45 -14.41 12.60
CA MET A 1 43.74 -13.14 13.28
C MET A 1 42.44 -12.38 13.44
N THR A 2 42.12 -12.00 14.67
CA THR A 2 40.88 -11.26 14.97
C THR A 2 41.16 -9.75 14.99
N PHE A 3 40.30 -8.96 14.41
CA PHE A 3 40.45 -7.51 14.40
C PHE A 3 39.07 -6.82 14.36
N LEU A 4 39.06 -5.52 14.68
CA LEU A 4 37.89 -4.68 14.64
C LEU A 4 37.74 -4.07 13.24
N LYS A 5 36.72 -4.48 12.53
CA LYS A 5 36.36 -3.89 11.23
C LYS A 5 35.36 -2.76 11.45
N VAL A 6 35.80 -1.54 11.16
CA VAL A 6 34.95 -0.34 11.24
C VAL A 6 34.54 0.08 9.83
N GLN A 7 33.27 0.36 9.63
CA GLN A 7 32.70 0.73 8.35
C GLN A 7 31.97 2.08 8.46
N LYS A 8 32.01 2.85 7.40
CA LYS A 8 31.32 4.15 7.26
C LYS A 8 31.56 5.10 8.45
N LEU A 9 32.80 5.11 8.96
CA LEU A 9 33.16 6.01 10.05
C LEU A 9 33.22 7.46 9.56
N VAL A 10 32.35 8.30 10.08
CA VAL A 10 32.35 9.75 9.85
C VAL A 10 32.66 10.43 11.17
N LYS A 11 33.67 11.33 11.15
CA LYS A 11 34.06 12.13 12.30
C LYS A 11 33.79 13.61 12.03
N ASP A 12 33.44 14.34 13.07
CA ASP A 12 33.37 15.80 13.10
C ASP A 12 34.27 16.25 14.27
N GLY A 13 35.49 16.65 13.92
CA GLY A 13 36.58 16.80 14.89
C GLY A 13 36.88 15.46 15.57
N ASP A 14 36.92 15.47 16.90
CA ASP A 14 37.14 14.26 17.70
C ASP A 14 35.85 13.41 17.89
N LYS A 15 34.73 13.91 17.42
CA LYS A 15 33.44 13.23 17.57
C LYS A 15 33.16 12.27 16.42
N ILE A 16 32.77 11.03 16.75
CA ILE A 16 32.29 10.08 15.76
C ILE A 16 30.79 10.37 15.49
N VAL A 17 30.45 10.84 14.32
CA VAL A 17 29.07 11.15 13.93
C VAL A 17 28.32 9.89 13.55
N SER A 18 28.94 9.05 12.74
CA SER A 18 28.37 7.75 12.34
C SER A 18 29.49 6.73 12.13
N GLY A 19 29.09 5.47 12.22
CA GLY A 19 29.98 4.34 11.97
C GLY A 19 29.37 3.07 12.54
N SER A 20 29.73 1.94 11.95
CA SER A 20 29.40 0.61 12.47
C SER A 20 30.66 -0.22 12.60
N ALA A 21 30.66 -1.14 13.55
CA ALA A 21 31.80 -2.01 13.78
C ALA A 21 31.35 -3.47 13.93
N ALA A 22 32.26 -4.36 13.57
CA ALA A 22 32.12 -5.81 13.77
C ALA A 22 33.46 -6.42 14.13
N ILE A 23 33.43 -7.46 14.91
CA ILE A 23 34.60 -8.34 15.18
C ILE A 23 34.69 -9.29 13.99
N VAL A 24 35.85 -9.32 13.34
CA VAL A 24 36.09 -10.13 12.15
C VAL A 24 37.31 -11.01 12.38
N ASN A 25 37.16 -12.28 12.07
CA ASN A 25 38.29 -13.20 12.02
C ASN A 25 38.73 -13.37 10.56
N THR A 26 40.03 -13.29 10.36
CA THR A 26 40.66 -13.49 9.04
C THR A 26 41.48 -14.76 9.06
N VAL A 27 41.15 -15.66 8.13
CA VAL A 27 41.92 -16.90 7.92
C VAL A 27 42.59 -16.81 6.54
N TYR A 28 43.87 -17.09 6.50
CA TYR A 28 44.60 -17.20 5.23
C TYR A 28 44.23 -18.48 4.53
N VAL A 29 43.85 -18.38 3.26
CA VAL A 29 43.48 -19.52 2.41
C VAL A 29 44.45 -19.57 1.23
N PRO A 30 45.40 -20.48 1.22
CA PRO A 30 46.33 -20.63 0.09
C PRO A 30 45.59 -20.98 -1.21
N GLY A 31 45.98 -20.34 -2.29
CA GLY A 31 45.40 -20.61 -3.63
C GLY A 31 44.08 -19.90 -3.95
N ALA A 32 43.50 -19.16 -3.03
CA ALA A 32 42.32 -18.34 -3.33
C ALA A 32 42.70 -17.02 -4.00
N LYS A 33 41.83 -16.52 -4.90
CA LYS A 33 42.04 -15.25 -5.61
C LYS A 33 42.28 -14.06 -4.66
N TYR A 34 41.73 -14.13 -3.45
CA TYR A 34 41.96 -13.19 -2.34
C TYR A 34 42.46 -14.05 -1.16
N HIS A 35 43.74 -14.03 -0.91
CA HIS A 35 44.43 -14.88 0.08
C HIS A 35 43.91 -14.80 1.52
N ALA A 36 42.79 -14.12 1.78
CA ALA A 36 42.18 -13.98 3.08
C ALA A 36 40.66 -14.14 3.01
N LYS A 37 40.13 -15.02 3.86
CA LYS A 37 38.68 -15.17 4.10
C LYS A 37 38.32 -14.46 5.40
N HIS A 38 37.42 -13.50 5.31
CA HIS A 38 36.88 -12.75 6.45
C HIS A 38 35.58 -13.37 6.92
N THR A 39 35.47 -13.70 8.19
CA THR A 39 34.26 -14.19 8.83
C THR A 39 33.89 -13.22 9.93
N VAL A 40 32.67 -12.66 9.89
CA VAL A 40 32.13 -11.83 10.97
C VAL A 40 31.81 -12.75 12.16
N LEU A 41 32.46 -12.51 13.30
CA LEU A 41 32.19 -13.23 14.53
C LEU A 41 31.04 -12.60 15.31
N GLU A 42 31.04 -11.28 15.45
CA GLU A 42 30.00 -10.55 16.17
C GLU A 42 29.81 -9.14 15.58
N ASN A 43 28.58 -8.70 15.51
CA ASN A 43 28.24 -7.33 15.10
C ASN A 43 28.16 -6.44 16.35
N LEU A 44 29.03 -5.45 16.43
CA LEU A 44 29.10 -4.52 17.56
C LEU A 44 28.16 -3.32 17.38
N GLY A 45 27.55 -3.17 16.21
CA GLY A 45 26.61 -2.10 15.94
C GLY A 45 27.28 -0.72 15.80
N LYS A 46 26.64 0.31 16.38
CA LYS A 46 27.08 1.70 16.23
C LYS A 46 28.33 2.00 17.05
N VAL A 47 29.31 2.62 16.41
CA VAL A 47 30.53 3.09 17.09
C VAL A 47 30.22 4.40 17.83
N LEU A 48 30.47 4.43 19.13
CA LEU A 48 30.31 5.62 19.97
C LEU A 48 31.67 6.26 20.31
N TYR A 49 32.66 5.46 20.59
CA TYR A 49 34.03 5.87 20.82
C TYR A 49 34.96 4.86 20.16
N LEU A 50 36.10 5.33 19.68
CA LEU A 50 37.16 4.49 19.12
C LEU A 50 38.51 5.09 19.46
N SER A 51 39.40 4.33 20.07
CA SER A 51 40.76 4.74 20.33
C SER A 51 41.52 5.04 19.03
N GLU A 52 42.54 5.85 19.09
CA GLU A 52 43.35 6.23 17.92
C GLU A 52 43.99 5.04 17.23
N ASP A 53 44.48 4.07 18.02
CA ASP A 53 45.08 2.82 17.54
C ASP A 53 44.03 1.79 17.09
N ARG A 54 42.75 2.08 17.23
CA ARG A 54 41.59 1.20 16.91
C ARG A 54 41.58 -0.14 17.62
N LYS A 55 42.28 -0.25 18.74
CA LYS A 55 42.31 -1.48 19.52
C LYS A 55 41.22 -1.56 20.57
N GLU A 56 40.62 -0.44 20.90
CA GLU A 56 39.56 -0.33 21.90
C GLU A 56 38.45 0.59 21.39
N GLY A 57 37.19 0.30 21.70
CA GLY A 57 36.09 1.13 21.37
C GLY A 57 34.83 0.87 22.21
N ILE A 58 33.95 1.83 22.27
CA ILE A 58 32.63 1.71 22.89
C ILE A 58 31.57 1.66 21.77
N PHE A 59 30.67 0.71 21.90
CA PHE A 59 29.70 0.37 20.87
C PHE A 59 28.29 0.25 21.45
N GLN A 60 27.30 0.64 20.66
CA GLN A 60 25.91 0.30 20.92
C GLN A 60 25.60 -1.01 20.18
N SER A 61 25.85 -2.13 20.87
CA SER A 61 25.60 -3.45 20.32
C SER A 61 24.12 -3.81 20.30
N PRO A 62 23.60 -4.42 19.22
CA PRO A 62 22.23 -4.88 19.17
C PRO A 62 21.93 -6.05 20.12
N THR A 63 22.97 -6.78 20.52
CA THR A 63 22.85 -7.98 21.38
C THR A 63 23.23 -7.75 22.84
N ARG A 64 24.17 -6.81 23.08
CA ARG A 64 24.75 -6.58 24.41
C ARG A 64 24.43 -5.22 25.00
N GLY A 65 23.78 -4.33 24.25
CA GLY A 65 23.56 -2.95 24.68
C GLY A 65 24.84 -2.10 24.58
N LEU A 66 25.09 -1.26 25.58
CA LEU A 66 26.25 -0.37 25.63
C LEU A 66 27.47 -1.13 26.16
N VAL A 67 28.46 -1.38 25.32
CA VAL A 67 29.62 -2.19 25.66
C VAL A 67 30.94 -1.60 25.16
N GLN A 68 31.99 -1.78 25.91
CA GLN A 68 33.36 -1.56 25.49
C GLN A 68 33.96 -2.89 25.05
N TYR A 69 34.69 -2.89 23.96
CA TYR A 69 35.44 -4.05 23.48
C TYR A 69 36.92 -3.70 23.28
N ASN A 70 37.79 -4.54 23.78
CA ASN A 70 39.22 -4.43 23.57
C ASN A 70 39.71 -5.61 22.72
N VAL A 71 40.34 -5.29 21.58
CA VAL A 71 40.80 -6.27 20.59
C VAL A 71 41.96 -7.11 21.10
N GLN A 72 42.83 -6.55 21.94
CA GLN A 72 44.04 -7.25 22.44
C GLN A 72 43.69 -8.31 23.47
N SER A 73 42.82 -7.96 24.41
CA SER A 73 42.36 -8.90 25.44
C SER A 73 41.21 -9.78 24.99
N ASN A 74 40.55 -9.40 23.90
CA ASN A 74 39.30 -10.01 23.39
C ASN A 74 38.18 -10.05 24.46
N LEU A 75 38.11 -9.00 25.28
CA LEU A 75 37.17 -8.91 26.39
C LEU A 75 36.15 -7.80 26.15
N PHE A 76 34.94 -8.07 26.60
CA PHE A 76 33.88 -7.08 26.74
C PHE A 76 33.81 -6.56 28.17
N SER A 77 33.49 -5.30 28.34
CA SER A 77 33.16 -4.70 29.63
C SER A 77 31.94 -3.82 29.50
N ASP A 78 31.14 -3.78 30.55
CA ASP A 78 29.99 -2.88 30.63
C ASP A 78 30.46 -1.43 30.73
N VAL A 79 29.71 -0.51 30.12
CA VAL A 79 30.01 0.90 30.15
C VAL A 79 28.80 1.65 30.69
N ALA A 80 29.04 2.57 31.62
CA ALA A 80 28.00 3.42 32.14
C ALA A 80 27.51 4.39 31.08
N ALA A 81 26.21 4.70 31.08
CA ALA A 81 25.61 5.59 30.09
C ALA A 81 26.15 7.05 30.15
N ASP A 82 26.73 7.42 31.28
CA ASP A 82 27.35 8.71 31.55
C ASP A 82 28.88 8.72 31.39
N ASP A 83 29.45 7.67 30.78
CA ASP A 83 30.90 7.61 30.51
C ASP A 83 31.36 8.88 29.76
N PRO A 84 32.39 9.59 30.27
CA PRO A 84 32.83 10.85 29.68
C PRO A 84 33.30 10.73 28.23
N ARG A 85 33.70 9.55 27.77
CA ARG A 85 34.09 9.30 26.37
C ARG A 85 32.88 9.32 25.41
N ILE A 86 31.67 9.15 25.93
CA ILE A 86 30.41 9.16 25.17
C ILE A 86 29.44 10.25 25.65
N ALA A 87 29.67 10.83 26.83
CA ALA A 87 28.79 11.81 27.51
C ALA A 87 28.58 13.13 26.72
N HIS A 88 29.44 13.43 25.76
CA HIS A 88 29.21 14.57 24.85
C HIS A 88 28.23 14.28 23.72
N ARG A 89 27.64 13.10 23.71
CA ARG A 89 26.51 12.73 22.88
C ARG A 89 25.23 12.69 23.73
N ALA A 90 24.70 13.84 24.05
CA ALA A 90 23.26 13.88 24.16
C ALA A 90 22.72 13.20 22.87
N PRO A 91 21.93 12.13 22.96
CA PRO A 91 21.29 11.61 21.75
C PRO A 91 20.67 12.84 21.08
N PRO A 92 20.84 13.01 19.75
CA PRO A 92 20.14 14.10 19.08
C PRO A 92 18.70 14.01 19.57
N PRO A 93 18.09 15.14 19.97
CA PRO A 93 16.72 15.09 20.44
C PRO A 93 15.99 14.23 19.43
N VAL A 94 15.34 13.16 19.91
CA VAL A 94 14.50 12.33 19.05
C VAL A 94 13.41 13.28 18.62
N ILE A 95 13.65 13.99 17.53
CA ILE A 95 12.61 14.71 16.82
C ILE A 95 11.75 13.56 16.30
N LEU A 96 10.81 13.14 17.12
CA LEU A 96 9.73 12.32 16.64
C LEU A 96 9.15 13.11 15.49
N PRO A 97 9.17 12.60 14.26
CA PRO A 97 8.57 13.31 13.15
C PRO A 97 7.13 13.59 13.58
N VAL A 98 6.81 14.88 13.74
CA VAL A 98 5.43 15.27 13.99
C VAL A 98 4.70 14.99 12.69
N THR A 99 4.08 13.82 12.62
CA THR A 99 3.23 13.46 11.51
C THR A 99 1.89 14.16 11.70
N HIS A 100 1.64 15.16 10.87
CA HIS A 100 0.30 15.72 10.76
C HIS A 100 -0.58 14.73 10.01
N THR A 101 -1.45 14.05 10.74
CA THR A 101 -2.40 13.09 10.17
C THR A 101 -3.76 13.77 10.01
N VAL A 102 -4.29 13.73 8.79
CA VAL A 102 -5.67 14.16 8.52
C VAL A 102 -6.61 13.12 9.12
N PHE A 103 -7.30 13.50 10.20
CA PHE A 103 -8.13 12.58 10.96
C PHE A 103 -9.60 12.63 10.57
N GLY A 104 -10.18 13.83 10.47
CA GLY A 104 -11.62 14.06 10.50
C GLY A 104 -12.37 13.38 9.36
N ASP A 105 -11.97 13.64 8.13
CA ASP A 105 -12.67 13.20 6.92
C ASP A 105 -12.73 11.67 6.84
N VAL A 106 -11.59 11.03 7.00
CA VAL A 106 -11.49 9.56 6.92
C VAL A 106 -12.25 8.90 8.06
N TYR A 107 -12.13 9.44 9.29
CA TYR A 107 -12.85 8.89 10.45
C TYR A 107 -14.37 8.99 10.27
N LEU A 108 -14.87 10.14 9.87
CA LEU A 108 -16.32 10.39 9.69
C LEU A 108 -16.86 9.51 8.56
N PHE A 109 -16.15 9.43 7.44
CA PHE A 109 -16.55 8.61 6.31
C PHE A 109 -16.61 7.12 6.68
N LEU A 110 -15.59 6.60 7.36
CA LEU A 110 -15.59 5.21 7.81
C LEU A 110 -16.67 4.93 8.85
N LYS A 111 -16.91 5.87 9.78
CA LYS A 111 -18.01 5.75 10.73
C LYS A 111 -19.36 5.70 10.01
N PHE A 112 -19.54 6.52 8.99
CA PHE A 112 -20.73 6.49 8.15
C PHE A 112 -20.89 5.11 7.48
N LEU A 113 -19.87 4.64 6.75
CA LEU A 113 -19.90 3.34 6.08
C LEU A 113 -20.15 2.17 7.06
N LYS A 114 -19.61 2.26 8.28
CA LYS A 114 -19.82 1.26 9.33
C LYS A 114 -21.25 1.28 9.85
N ASN A 115 -21.75 2.45 10.20
CA ASN A 115 -23.09 2.61 10.76
C ASN A 115 -24.17 2.26 9.74
N ASP A 116 -23.95 2.61 8.50
CA ASP A 116 -24.85 2.28 7.41
C ASP A 116 -24.80 0.80 7.01
N GLY A 117 -23.73 0.08 7.34
CA GLY A 117 -23.54 -1.35 7.04
C GLY A 117 -22.81 -1.64 5.74
N LEU A 118 -22.41 -0.61 4.97
CA LEU A 118 -21.70 -0.75 3.69
C LEU A 118 -20.33 -1.42 3.84
N LEU A 119 -19.61 -1.21 4.96
CA LEU A 119 -18.38 -1.95 5.22
C LEU A 119 -18.61 -3.47 5.23
N GLY A 120 -19.79 -3.93 5.68
CA GLY A 120 -20.16 -5.34 5.63
C GLY A 120 -20.33 -5.85 4.21
N VAL A 121 -20.85 -5.04 3.29
CA VAL A 121 -20.93 -5.37 1.86
C VAL A 121 -19.53 -5.50 1.28
N LEU A 122 -18.65 -4.51 1.48
CA LEU A 122 -17.27 -4.54 0.99
C LEU A 122 -16.49 -5.75 1.53
N LYS A 123 -16.67 -6.10 2.80
CA LYS A 123 -15.99 -7.25 3.42
C LYS A 123 -16.38 -8.59 2.80
N ARG A 124 -17.55 -8.68 2.18
CA ARG A 124 -18.01 -9.93 1.52
C ARG A 124 -17.42 -10.10 0.13
N VAL A 125 -16.84 -9.04 -0.47
CA VAL A 125 -16.20 -9.12 -1.79
C VAL A 125 -14.94 -9.97 -1.74
N PHE A 126 -14.14 -9.81 -0.69
CA PHE A 126 -12.89 -10.52 -0.52
C PHE A 126 -12.83 -11.27 0.82
N GLN A 127 -12.40 -12.52 0.78
CA GLN A 127 -12.25 -13.34 1.99
C GLN A 127 -11.03 -12.93 2.81
N LYS A 128 -9.94 -12.54 2.15
CA LYS A 128 -8.70 -12.13 2.82
C LYS A 128 -8.83 -10.70 3.35
N ASN A 129 -8.50 -10.51 4.62
CA ASN A 129 -8.60 -9.21 5.27
C ASN A 129 -7.72 -8.16 4.59
N ARG A 130 -6.52 -8.53 4.13
CA ARG A 130 -5.63 -7.64 3.38
C ARG A 130 -6.29 -7.08 2.11
N ASP A 131 -6.96 -7.93 1.32
CA ASP A 131 -7.60 -7.50 0.07
C ASP A 131 -8.83 -6.63 0.36
N TYR A 132 -9.57 -6.95 1.42
CA TYR A 132 -10.65 -6.10 1.94
C TYR A 132 -10.13 -4.72 2.37
N GLN A 133 -9.06 -4.67 3.14
CA GLN A 133 -8.46 -3.39 3.57
C GLN A 133 -7.99 -2.56 2.35
N ARG A 134 -7.41 -3.20 1.34
CA ARG A 134 -7.06 -2.53 0.08
C ARG A 134 -8.27 -1.94 -0.62
N LEU A 135 -9.36 -2.71 -0.75
CA LEU A 135 -10.61 -2.19 -1.31
C LEU A 135 -11.09 -0.97 -0.53
N VAL A 136 -11.14 -1.05 0.79
CA VAL A 136 -11.54 0.08 1.65
C VAL A 136 -10.64 1.30 1.44
N GLY A 137 -9.32 1.11 1.34
CA GLY A 137 -8.38 2.20 1.04
C GLY A 137 -8.67 2.89 -0.29
N HIS A 138 -8.97 2.13 -1.35
CA HIS A 138 -9.36 2.70 -2.65
C HIS A 138 -10.69 3.45 -2.59
N VAL A 139 -11.66 2.93 -1.84
CA VAL A 139 -12.95 3.62 -1.62
C VAL A 139 -12.76 4.93 -0.87
N ILE A 140 -11.96 4.93 0.21
CA ILE A 140 -11.63 6.14 0.97
C ILE A 140 -10.99 7.19 0.06
N HIS A 141 -9.97 6.79 -0.71
CA HIS A 141 -9.28 7.71 -1.61
C HIS A 141 -10.21 8.23 -2.72
N GLY A 142 -11.00 7.34 -3.33
CA GLY A 142 -11.88 7.70 -4.44
C GLY A 142 -13.02 8.65 -4.06
N VAL A 143 -13.44 8.63 -2.78
CA VAL A 143 -14.52 9.50 -2.29
C VAL A 143 -14.01 10.80 -1.70
N LEU A 144 -12.89 10.74 -0.97
CA LEU A 144 -12.39 11.89 -0.21
C LEU A 144 -11.33 12.72 -0.94
N LYS A 145 -10.80 12.21 -2.05
CA LYS A 145 -9.78 12.91 -2.83
C LYS A 145 -10.13 12.93 -4.32
N ASP A 146 -10.17 14.12 -4.85
CA ASP A 146 -10.18 14.34 -6.29
C ASP A 146 -8.79 14.09 -6.87
N GLY A 147 -8.73 13.45 -8.01
CA GLY A 147 -7.50 13.33 -8.78
C GLY A 147 -6.98 11.90 -8.97
N SER A 148 -5.79 11.83 -9.52
CA SER A 148 -5.18 10.57 -9.93
C SER A 148 -4.85 9.66 -8.74
N LYS A 149 -5.06 8.36 -8.92
CA LYS A 149 -4.66 7.31 -7.97
C LYS A 149 -3.15 7.31 -7.64
N ILE A 150 -2.33 8.03 -8.40
CA ILE A 150 -0.89 8.17 -8.13
C ILE A 150 -0.60 8.80 -6.75
N HIS A 151 -1.54 9.58 -6.21
CA HIS A 151 -1.43 10.19 -4.89
C HIS A 151 -2.09 9.39 -3.76
N CYS A 152 -2.60 8.19 -4.07
CA CYS A 152 -3.31 7.36 -3.12
C CYS A 152 -2.43 6.98 -1.91
N ASN A 153 -1.19 6.57 -2.17
CA ASN A 153 -0.25 6.20 -1.10
C ASN A 153 0.02 7.35 -0.13
N ASP A 154 0.33 8.53 -0.68
CA ASP A 154 0.64 9.71 0.13
C ASP A 154 -0.55 10.12 0.99
N PHE A 155 -1.74 10.12 0.41
CA PHE A 155 -2.97 10.43 1.15
C PHE A 155 -3.26 9.40 2.26
N LEU A 156 -3.20 8.11 1.96
CA LEU A 156 -3.51 7.08 2.94
C LEU A 156 -2.49 7.06 4.09
N THR A 157 -1.20 7.24 3.79
CA THR A 157 -0.13 7.29 4.79
C THR A 157 -0.28 8.49 5.74
N LYS A 158 -0.70 9.65 5.21
CA LYS A 158 -0.86 10.90 5.98
C LYS A 158 -2.24 11.06 6.60
N SER A 159 -3.11 10.07 6.50
CA SER A 159 -4.47 10.12 7.03
C SER A 159 -4.72 9.06 8.10
N PHE A 160 -5.87 9.16 8.77
CA PHE A 160 -6.32 8.16 9.75
C PHE A 160 -6.44 6.75 9.15
N ALA A 161 -6.51 6.63 7.82
CA ALA A 161 -6.53 5.34 7.14
C ALA A 161 -5.29 4.49 7.47
N SER A 162 -4.13 5.10 7.71
CA SER A 162 -2.89 4.39 8.07
C SER A 162 -3.01 3.52 9.33
N TYR A 163 -3.90 3.89 10.27
CA TYR A 163 -4.16 3.11 11.48
C TYR A 163 -5.17 1.98 11.29
N LEU A 164 -5.85 1.94 10.15
CA LEU A 164 -6.92 0.99 9.85
C LEU A 164 -6.51 -0.05 8.82
N LEU A 165 -5.51 0.29 8.02
CA LEU A 165 -4.99 -0.53 6.93
C LEU A 165 -3.67 -1.21 7.36
N ASP A 166 -3.69 -1.84 8.53
CA ASP A 166 -2.52 -2.41 9.21
C ASP A 166 -1.91 -3.64 8.50
N GLU A 167 -2.70 -4.34 7.70
CA GLU A 167 -2.23 -5.48 6.90
C GLU A 167 -1.76 -5.09 5.49
N VAL A 168 -1.83 -3.80 5.14
CA VAL A 168 -1.51 -3.31 3.80
C VAL A 168 -0.22 -2.52 3.79
N ASN A 169 0.68 -2.86 2.87
CA ASN A 169 1.84 -2.00 2.62
C ASN A 169 1.38 -0.76 1.85
N LEU A 170 1.30 0.39 2.55
CA LEU A 170 0.87 1.64 1.97
C LEU A 170 1.88 2.23 0.97
N GLU A 171 3.17 1.90 1.09
CA GLU A 171 4.20 2.40 0.16
C GLU A 171 4.04 1.84 -1.26
N SER A 172 3.52 0.62 -1.39
CA SER A 172 3.27 -0.04 -2.68
C SER A 172 1.79 -0.14 -3.04
N PHE A 173 0.92 0.56 -2.32
CA PHE A 173 -0.53 0.41 -2.40
C PHE A 173 -1.07 0.59 -3.83
N GLN A 174 -0.61 1.64 -4.53
CA GLN A 174 -1.09 1.98 -5.87
C GLN A 174 -0.47 1.12 -6.99
N SER A 175 0.60 0.38 -6.72
CA SER A 175 1.34 -0.42 -7.71
C SER A 175 1.04 -1.91 -7.67
N ASP A 176 0.08 -2.35 -6.84
CA ASP A 176 -0.27 -3.76 -6.72
C ASP A 176 -1.16 -4.24 -7.87
N THR A 177 -0.51 -4.69 -8.94
CA THR A 177 -1.18 -5.24 -10.12
C THR A 177 -2.02 -6.49 -9.81
N GLN A 178 -1.60 -7.31 -8.84
CA GLN A 178 -2.36 -8.50 -8.45
C GLN A 178 -3.70 -8.13 -7.82
N PHE A 179 -3.69 -7.10 -6.99
CA PHE A 179 -4.94 -6.62 -6.40
C PHE A 179 -5.87 -6.02 -7.46
N TYR A 180 -5.34 -5.23 -8.41
CA TYR A 180 -6.16 -4.68 -9.49
C TYR A 180 -6.76 -5.77 -10.38
N THR A 181 -6.02 -6.83 -10.68
CA THR A 181 -6.54 -8.00 -11.40
C THR A 181 -7.66 -8.68 -10.61
N LEU A 182 -7.49 -8.85 -9.30
CA LEU A 182 -8.51 -9.43 -8.43
C LEU A 182 -9.76 -8.55 -8.36
N MET A 183 -9.58 -7.24 -8.18
CA MET A 183 -10.68 -6.26 -8.09
C MET A 183 -11.46 -6.15 -9.40
N GLY A 184 -10.78 -6.23 -10.55
CA GLY A 184 -11.37 -6.20 -11.88
C GLY A 184 -12.00 -7.52 -12.33
N SER A 185 -11.96 -8.57 -11.52
CA SER A 185 -12.55 -9.87 -11.89
C SER A 185 -14.08 -9.84 -11.86
N ASP A 186 -14.69 -10.59 -12.77
CA ASP A 186 -16.17 -10.75 -12.79
C ASP A 186 -16.71 -11.33 -11.48
N ALA A 187 -15.93 -12.20 -10.85
CA ALA A 187 -16.28 -12.76 -9.54
C ALA A 187 -16.36 -11.69 -8.44
N ALA A 188 -15.42 -10.76 -8.38
CA ALA A 188 -15.44 -9.65 -7.42
C ALA A 188 -16.59 -8.69 -7.72
N LYS A 189 -16.80 -8.34 -9.00
CA LYS A 189 -17.91 -7.50 -9.46
C LYS A 189 -19.26 -8.12 -9.09
N MET A 190 -19.48 -9.37 -9.44
CA MET A 190 -20.70 -10.12 -9.11
C MET A 190 -20.92 -10.22 -7.59
N SER A 191 -19.87 -10.54 -6.84
CA SER A 191 -19.96 -10.60 -5.38
C SER A 191 -20.38 -9.26 -4.78
N PHE A 192 -19.81 -8.15 -5.26
CA PHE A 192 -20.17 -6.82 -4.78
C PHE A 192 -21.65 -6.54 -5.05
N PHE A 193 -22.10 -6.61 -6.29
CA PHE A 193 -23.47 -6.24 -6.64
C PHE A 193 -24.52 -7.16 -6.03
N THR A 194 -24.25 -8.47 -5.95
CA THR A 194 -25.14 -9.41 -5.24
C THR A 194 -25.33 -9.01 -3.78
N ASN A 195 -24.23 -8.69 -3.09
CA ASN A 195 -24.32 -8.29 -1.69
C ASN A 195 -24.90 -6.87 -1.53
N PHE A 196 -24.62 -5.96 -2.48
CA PHE A 196 -25.16 -4.61 -2.46
C PHE A 196 -26.68 -4.58 -2.69
N VAL A 197 -27.18 -5.28 -3.70
CA VAL A 197 -28.61 -5.42 -3.95
C VAL A 197 -29.33 -6.03 -2.73
N LYS A 198 -28.79 -7.11 -2.17
CA LYS A 198 -29.34 -7.71 -0.93
C LYS A 198 -29.32 -6.75 0.25
N TYR A 199 -28.29 -5.92 0.35
CA TYR A 199 -28.20 -4.91 1.40
C TYR A 199 -29.23 -3.80 1.19
N MET A 200 -29.38 -3.30 -0.05
CA MET A 200 -30.35 -2.26 -0.38
C MET A 200 -31.78 -2.73 -0.19
N ARG A 201 -32.12 -3.97 -0.59
CA ARG A 201 -33.46 -4.56 -0.39
C ARG A 201 -33.88 -4.74 1.07
N LYS A 202 -32.94 -4.70 2.01
CA LYS A 202 -33.29 -4.62 3.44
C LYS A 202 -33.80 -3.25 3.85
N LYS A 203 -33.42 -2.21 3.12
CA LYS A 203 -33.85 -0.82 3.36
C LYS A 203 -35.10 -0.50 2.52
N ASP A 204 -35.08 -0.96 1.28
CA ASP A 204 -36.17 -0.80 0.32
C ASP A 204 -36.37 -2.14 -0.43
N PRO A 205 -37.48 -2.87 -0.15
CA PRO A 205 -37.76 -4.14 -0.81
C PRO A 205 -37.93 -4.06 -2.32
N ASN A 206 -38.23 -2.85 -2.86
CA ASN A 206 -38.41 -2.63 -4.28
C ASN A 206 -37.11 -2.36 -5.03
N PHE A 207 -36.01 -2.14 -4.34
CA PHE A 207 -34.72 -1.84 -4.98
C PHE A 207 -34.36 -2.88 -6.06
N GLY A 208 -34.12 -2.40 -7.29
CA GLY A 208 -33.82 -3.23 -8.45
C GLY A 208 -35.04 -3.89 -9.09
N ARG A 209 -36.27 -3.50 -8.74
CA ARG A 209 -37.52 -3.96 -9.40
C ARG A 209 -37.89 -3.13 -10.63
N GLY A 210 -37.29 -1.97 -10.79
CA GLY A 210 -37.35 -1.14 -11.98
C GLY A 210 -35.97 -0.58 -12.22
N CYS A 211 -35.38 -0.90 -13.36
CA CYS A 211 -34.04 -0.42 -13.72
C CYS A 211 -34.05 0.12 -15.15
N TYR A 212 -33.29 1.16 -15.36
CA TYR A 212 -32.98 1.64 -16.71
C TYR A 212 -31.49 1.48 -17.02
N VAL A 213 -31.19 1.43 -18.30
CA VAL A 213 -29.81 1.25 -18.79
C VAL A 213 -29.37 2.56 -19.43
N ASP A 214 -28.20 3.04 -18.99
CA ASP A 214 -27.55 4.21 -19.59
C ASP A 214 -26.14 3.85 -20.07
N SER A 215 -25.73 4.47 -21.15
CA SER A 215 -24.42 4.19 -21.75
C SER A 215 -23.66 5.49 -21.98
N THR A 216 -22.58 5.66 -21.28
CA THR A 216 -21.73 6.87 -21.31
C THR A 216 -20.41 6.60 -22.04
N PRO A 217 -20.04 7.41 -23.06
CA PRO A 217 -18.74 7.32 -23.68
C PRO A 217 -17.64 7.78 -22.72
N LEU A 218 -16.52 7.07 -22.71
CA LEU A 218 -15.32 7.38 -21.94
C LEU A 218 -14.13 7.56 -22.89
N PRO A 219 -13.94 8.78 -23.47
CA PRO A 219 -12.76 9.10 -24.26
C PRO A 219 -11.50 8.94 -23.45
N ASN A 220 -10.47 8.34 -24.05
CA ASN A 220 -9.19 8.18 -23.38
C ASN A 220 -8.04 7.94 -24.38
N ASP A 221 -6.81 8.18 -23.91
CA ASP A 221 -5.57 8.01 -24.69
C ASP A 221 -4.78 6.76 -24.29
N ILE A 222 -5.41 5.78 -23.64
CA ILE A 222 -4.76 4.55 -23.18
C ILE A 222 -4.44 3.68 -24.41
N ARG A 223 -3.16 3.46 -24.72
CA ARG A 223 -2.72 2.79 -25.96
C ARG A 223 -3.07 1.30 -26.02
N ASP A 224 -2.95 0.58 -24.92
CA ASP A 224 -3.09 -0.89 -24.87
C ASP A 224 -4.39 -1.32 -24.16
N ASN A 225 -5.50 -0.64 -24.43
CA ASN A 225 -6.80 -0.98 -23.87
C ASN A 225 -7.64 -1.73 -24.92
N PRO A 226 -8.01 -3.02 -24.70
CA PRO A 226 -8.76 -3.81 -25.66
C PRO A 226 -10.19 -3.28 -25.93
N PHE A 227 -10.72 -2.44 -25.05
CA PHE A 227 -12.04 -1.81 -25.23
C PHE A 227 -11.98 -0.49 -26.00
N ASN A 228 -10.78 0.01 -26.30
CA ASN A 228 -10.65 1.24 -27.06
C ASN A 228 -10.95 0.98 -28.53
N ALA A 229 -11.95 1.69 -29.04
CA ALA A 229 -12.32 1.68 -30.45
C ALA A 229 -12.74 3.08 -30.89
N LEU A 230 -12.56 3.35 -32.19
CA LEU A 230 -13.06 4.60 -32.80
C LEU A 230 -14.57 4.59 -32.79
N CYS A 231 -15.16 5.60 -32.21
CA CYS A 231 -16.60 5.82 -32.30
C CYS A 231 -16.95 6.32 -33.71
N SER A 232 -17.91 5.67 -34.38
CA SER A 232 -18.34 6.03 -35.72
C SER A 232 -19.52 6.98 -35.74
N HIS A 233 -20.07 7.36 -34.57
CA HIS A 233 -21.31 8.09 -34.45
C HIS A 233 -21.21 9.21 -33.40
N GLY A 234 -21.94 10.29 -33.63
CA GLY A 234 -22.09 11.42 -32.72
C GLY A 234 -20.99 12.49 -32.85
N VAL A 235 -21.02 13.44 -31.92
CA VAL A 235 -20.10 14.61 -31.90
C VAL A 235 -18.63 14.20 -31.74
N GLU A 236 -18.37 13.02 -31.22
CA GLU A 236 -17.03 12.49 -30.94
C GLU A 236 -16.60 11.36 -31.91
N ALA A 237 -17.17 11.37 -33.11
CA ALA A 237 -16.98 10.32 -34.13
C ALA A 237 -15.52 9.97 -34.48
N THR A 238 -14.53 10.76 -34.04
CA THR A 238 -13.09 10.54 -34.29
C THR A 238 -12.29 10.25 -33.05
N SER A 239 -12.92 10.20 -31.88
CA SER A 239 -12.21 9.92 -30.63
C SER A 239 -12.10 8.42 -30.35
N VAL A 240 -10.93 8.00 -29.87
CA VAL A 240 -10.75 6.66 -29.32
C VAL A 240 -11.41 6.63 -27.93
N GLN A 241 -12.32 5.71 -27.73
CA GLN A 241 -13.08 5.61 -26.49
C GLN A 241 -13.47 4.17 -26.16
N MET A 242 -13.81 3.94 -24.92
CA MET A 242 -14.62 2.82 -24.44
C MET A 242 -15.98 3.33 -23.99
N ARG A 243 -16.93 2.45 -23.73
CA ARG A 243 -18.24 2.86 -23.19
C ARG A 243 -18.47 2.18 -21.84
N LEU A 244 -18.95 2.97 -20.88
CA LEU A 244 -19.46 2.48 -19.62
C LEU A 244 -20.98 2.30 -19.75
N VAL A 245 -21.45 1.09 -19.59
CA VAL A 245 -22.89 0.78 -19.50
C VAL A 245 -23.24 0.65 -18.03
N LEU A 246 -24.22 1.41 -17.59
CA LEU A 246 -24.73 1.39 -16.22
C LEU A 246 -26.17 0.87 -16.23
N VAL A 247 -26.47 -0.02 -15.29
CA VAL A 247 -27.84 -0.39 -14.93
C VAL A 247 -28.16 0.29 -13.61
N LEU A 248 -29.12 1.18 -13.62
CA LEU A 248 -29.46 2.06 -12.51
C LEU A 248 -30.87 1.74 -12.01
N ASP A 249 -31.02 1.66 -10.71
CA ASP A 249 -32.34 1.57 -10.08
C ASP A 249 -33.13 2.86 -10.33
N GLU A 250 -34.39 2.73 -10.79
CA GLU A 250 -35.20 3.83 -11.24
C GLU A 250 -35.49 4.86 -10.15
N GLU A 251 -35.78 4.41 -8.94
CA GLU A 251 -36.17 5.29 -7.84
C GLU A 251 -34.99 6.01 -7.20
N THR A 252 -33.87 5.30 -7.03
CA THR A 252 -32.72 5.83 -6.29
C THR A 252 -31.62 6.37 -7.18
N GLY A 253 -31.59 6.00 -8.47
CA GLY A 253 -30.49 6.29 -9.39
C GLY A 253 -29.18 5.59 -9.02
N LEU A 254 -29.20 4.65 -8.06
CA LEU A 254 -28.01 3.92 -7.66
C LEU A 254 -27.70 2.78 -8.64
N PRO A 255 -26.41 2.53 -8.93
CA PRO A 255 -26.04 1.45 -9.84
C PRO A 255 -26.28 0.08 -9.21
N VAL A 256 -26.97 -0.78 -9.96
CA VAL A 256 -27.15 -2.20 -9.64
C VAL A 256 -26.20 -3.07 -10.43
N TRP A 257 -25.67 -2.54 -11.54
CA TRP A 257 -24.62 -3.20 -12.34
C TRP A 257 -23.89 -2.19 -13.23
N TYR A 258 -22.69 -2.55 -13.68
CA TYR A 258 -22.01 -1.86 -14.77
C TYR A 258 -21.28 -2.85 -15.67
N ASP A 259 -21.04 -2.45 -16.90
CA ASP A 259 -20.12 -3.13 -17.80
C ASP A 259 -19.33 -2.14 -18.66
N ILE A 260 -18.19 -2.60 -19.17
CA ILE A 260 -17.36 -1.82 -20.09
C ILE A 260 -17.33 -2.53 -21.42
N ILE A 261 -17.71 -1.82 -22.46
CA ILE A 261 -17.78 -2.35 -23.83
C ILE A 261 -16.92 -1.52 -24.77
N PRO A 262 -16.51 -2.08 -25.92
CA PRO A 262 -15.80 -1.33 -26.95
C PRO A 262 -16.56 -0.09 -27.43
N GLY A 263 -15.83 1.01 -27.67
CA GLY A 263 -16.41 2.30 -27.99
C GLY A 263 -17.19 2.35 -29.31
N ASN A 264 -16.96 1.41 -30.22
CA ASN A 264 -17.67 1.29 -31.49
C ASN A 264 -18.96 0.46 -31.42
N ILE A 265 -19.26 -0.16 -30.29
CA ILE A 265 -20.49 -0.91 -30.09
C ILE A 265 -21.59 0.08 -29.71
N LEU A 266 -22.54 0.24 -30.64
CA LEU A 266 -23.74 1.06 -30.45
C LEU A 266 -24.99 0.23 -30.30
N ASP A 267 -24.90 -1.08 -30.56
CA ASP A 267 -26.06 -1.94 -30.53
C ASP A 267 -26.46 -2.26 -29.09
N LEU A 268 -27.55 -1.59 -28.68
CA LEU A 268 -28.18 -1.81 -27.39
C LEU A 268 -28.62 -3.29 -27.24
N SER A 269 -28.95 -3.98 -28.35
CA SER A 269 -29.38 -5.36 -28.31
C SER A 269 -28.30 -6.33 -27.81
N THR A 270 -27.06 -6.13 -28.26
CA THR A 270 -25.91 -6.95 -27.76
C THR A 270 -25.64 -6.68 -26.29
N THR A 271 -25.72 -5.42 -25.89
CA THR A 271 -25.58 -5.00 -24.50
C THR A 271 -26.70 -5.56 -23.63
N MET A 272 -27.93 -5.56 -24.12
CA MET A 272 -29.10 -6.09 -23.42
C MET A 272 -29.02 -7.59 -23.15
N ASN A 273 -28.41 -8.39 -24.03
CA ASN A 273 -28.23 -9.83 -23.77
C ASN A 273 -27.33 -10.06 -22.55
N VAL A 274 -26.18 -9.37 -22.47
CA VAL A 274 -25.28 -9.45 -21.32
C VAL A 274 -25.98 -8.97 -20.03
N ILE A 275 -26.75 -7.90 -20.14
CA ILE A 275 -27.47 -7.32 -19.00
C ILE A 275 -28.58 -8.25 -18.54
N ASN A 276 -29.30 -8.90 -19.46
CA ASN A 276 -30.37 -9.85 -19.10
C ASN A 276 -29.81 -11.05 -18.30
N ASP A 277 -28.65 -11.59 -18.67
CA ASP A 277 -28.01 -12.65 -17.92
C ASP A 277 -27.67 -12.22 -16.48
N VAL A 278 -27.24 -10.96 -16.32
CA VAL A 278 -26.98 -10.35 -15.03
C VAL A 278 -28.27 -10.07 -14.26
N ALA A 279 -29.32 -9.62 -14.93
CA ALA A 279 -30.63 -9.36 -14.34
C ALA A 279 -31.19 -10.63 -13.69
N VAL A 280 -31.09 -11.76 -14.37
CA VAL A 280 -31.47 -13.06 -13.80
C VAL A 280 -30.63 -13.42 -12.58
N SER A 281 -29.30 -13.21 -12.65
CA SER A 281 -28.37 -13.54 -11.56
C SER A 281 -28.57 -12.68 -10.31
N LEU A 282 -28.98 -11.44 -10.47
CA LEU A 282 -29.22 -10.48 -9.38
C LEU A 282 -30.70 -10.37 -8.99
N ASP A 283 -31.61 -11.03 -9.71
CA ASP A 283 -33.06 -10.91 -9.54
C ASP A 283 -33.53 -9.44 -9.68
N ILE A 284 -33.04 -8.72 -10.71
CA ILE A 284 -33.43 -7.35 -11.03
C ILE A 284 -34.32 -7.31 -12.28
N GLU A 285 -35.15 -6.30 -12.40
CA GLU A 285 -36.05 -6.11 -13.54
C GLU A 285 -35.61 -4.89 -14.33
N ILE A 286 -35.37 -5.06 -15.62
CA ILE A 286 -34.97 -3.97 -16.53
C ILE A 286 -36.19 -3.56 -17.32
N GLN A 287 -36.52 -2.28 -17.25
CA GLN A 287 -37.56 -1.70 -18.06
C GLN A 287 -37.01 -1.34 -19.44
N SER A 288 -37.72 -1.73 -20.49
CA SER A 288 -37.35 -1.49 -21.89
C SER A 288 -37.87 -0.13 -22.37
#